data_b378a27e4a599afee85853bd3cbc2e28
#
_entry.id   b378a27e4a599afee85853bd3cbc2e28
#
_cell.length_a   1.000
_cell.length_b   1.000
_cell.length_c   1.000
_cell.angle_alpha   90.00
_cell.angle_beta   90.00
_cell.angle_gamma   90.00
#
_symmetry.space_group_name_H-M   'P 1'
#
loop_
_entity.id
_entity.type
_entity.pdbx_description
1 polymer ?
#
loop_
_entity_poly.entity_id
_entity_poly.type
_entity_poly.pdbx_seq_one_letter_code
_entity_poly.pdbx_strand_id
1 'polypeptide(L)'
;MTALILKDIATLKKTLLLTVTISIALAVYGIYENELFMVPLICVMIPLILSAIAFGYDTKSNFEQFAFSMPIKKSSYVLSKLFFAFAFGLVGSICIFVLLMTKNQMSLDNIVFIALITLAASILMTAIQLPFILKYGAEKGRLIMVITYFLIFALSTLLKEKSDFLAKLMEIFSKNSMSMICLGILVVSVLIIGGAVKLSVMIMEKKE
;
A
#
# COMPACT_ATOMS: atom_id res chain seq x y z
N MET A 1 -13.37 -2.47 16.19
CA MET A 1 -12.35 -2.04 15.20
C MET A 1 -11.20 -1.29 15.86
N THR A 2 -11.44 -0.27 16.65
CA THR A 2 -10.38 0.52 17.32
C THR A 2 -9.39 -0.31 18.13
N ALA A 3 -9.87 -1.29 18.91
CA ALA A 3 -9.03 -2.19 19.71
C ALA A 3 -8.06 -3.02 18.83
N LEU A 4 -8.49 -3.48 17.66
CA LEU A 4 -7.64 -4.23 16.73
C LEU A 4 -6.52 -3.35 16.16
N ILE A 5 -6.82 -2.11 15.82
CA ILE A 5 -5.84 -1.13 15.31
C ILE A 5 -4.84 -0.77 16.41
N LEU A 6 -5.30 -0.50 17.63
CA LEU A 6 -4.44 -0.20 18.78
C LEU A 6 -3.52 -1.37 19.12
N LYS A 7 -4.03 -2.60 19.05
CA LYS A 7 -3.22 -3.80 19.21
C LYS A 7 -2.09 -3.86 18.17
N ASP A 8 -2.41 -3.63 16.88
CA ASP A 8 -1.42 -3.68 15.81
C ASP A 8 -0.34 -2.59 16.01
N ILE A 9 -0.72 -1.38 16.38
CA ILE A 9 0.23 -0.29 16.69
C ILE A 9 1.11 -0.68 17.88
N ALA A 10 0.52 -1.21 18.96
CA ALA A 10 1.27 -1.61 20.15
C ALA A 10 2.26 -2.75 19.85
N THR A 11 1.81 -3.76 19.10
CA THR A 11 2.64 -4.91 18.71
C THR A 11 3.79 -4.51 17.79
N LEU A 12 3.53 -3.57 16.88
CA LEU A 12 4.49 -3.12 15.88
C LEU A 12 5.37 -1.96 16.34
N LYS A 13 5.21 -1.42 17.56
CA LYS A 13 5.85 -0.18 18.01
C LYS A 13 7.37 -0.14 17.69
N LYS A 14 8.12 -1.19 18.01
CA LYS A 14 9.57 -1.26 17.73
C LYS A 14 9.88 -1.34 16.24
N THR A 15 9.16 -2.19 15.52
CA THR A 15 9.33 -2.37 14.07
C THR A 15 8.91 -1.12 13.32
N LEU A 16 7.87 -0.44 13.78
CA LEU A 16 7.37 0.80 13.21
C LEU A 16 8.40 1.92 13.33
N LEU A 17 9.01 2.07 14.51
CA LEU A 17 10.07 3.04 14.72
C LEU A 17 11.27 2.77 13.79
N LEU A 18 11.70 1.52 13.69
CA LEU A 18 12.81 1.13 12.82
C LEU A 18 12.49 1.36 11.34
N THR A 19 11.29 0.94 10.89
CA THR A 19 10.86 1.14 9.48
C THR A 19 10.77 2.61 9.12
N VAL A 20 10.20 3.44 9.99
CA VAL A 20 10.09 4.89 9.77
C VAL A 20 11.48 5.54 9.74
N THR A 21 12.39 5.16 10.63
CA THR A 21 13.76 5.69 10.64
C THR A 21 14.51 5.36 9.36
N ILE A 22 14.44 4.10 8.90
CA ILE A 22 15.06 3.67 7.63
C ILE A 22 14.42 4.43 6.45
N SER A 23 13.09 4.58 6.45
CA SER A 23 12.37 5.28 5.39
C SER A 23 12.73 6.76 5.30
N ILE A 24 12.91 7.42 6.43
CA ILE A 24 13.39 8.81 6.47
C ILE A 24 14.82 8.91 5.91
N ALA A 25 15.69 8.00 6.31
CA ALA A 25 17.08 7.99 5.79
C ALA A 25 17.13 7.79 4.28
N LEU A 26 16.33 6.85 3.75
CA LEU A 26 16.23 6.62 2.30
C LEU A 26 15.56 7.78 1.56
N ALA A 27 14.56 8.42 2.16
CA ALA A 27 13.91 9.59 1.58
C ALA A 27 14.90 10.78 1.48
N VAL A 28 15.70 11.03 2.53
CA VAL A 28 16.75 12.05 2.53
C VAL A 28 17.79 11.76 1.44
N TYR A 29 18.21 10.50 1.32
CA TYR A 29 19.13 10.07 0.26
C TYR A 29 18.54 10.31 -1.14
N GLY A 30 17.28 9.91 -1.38
CA GLY A 30 16.61 10.14 -2.66
C GLY A 30 16.45 11.62 -3.01
N ILE A 31 16.26 12.49 -2.01
CA ILE A 31 16.22 13.94 -2.19
C ILE A 31 17.60 14.49 -2.55
N TYR A 32 18.66 13.98 -1.92
CA TYR A 32 20.04 14.38 -2.17
C TYR A 32 20.48 14.03 -3.61
N GLU A 33 20.19 12.84 -4.07
CA GLU A 33 20.50 12.36 -5.43
C GLU A 33 19.52 12.90 -6.50
N ASN A 34 18.53 13.73 -6.14
CA ASN A 34 17.44 14.18 -7.02
C ASN A 34 16.57 13.08 -7.62
N GLU A 35 16.59 11.88 -7.03
CA GLU A 35 15.76 10.74 -7.40
C GLU A 35 14.38 10.82 -6.73
N LEU A 36 13.56 11.78 -7.16
CA LEU A 36 12.25 12.08 -6.55
C LEU A 36 11.28 10.88 -6.54
N PHE A 37 11.43 9.93 -7.47
CA PHE A 37 10.59 8.73 -7.53
C PHE A 37 10.88 7.71 -6.42
N MET A 38 12.02 7.78 -5.74
CA MET A 38 12.29 6.90 -4.60
C MET A 38 11.34 7.13 -3.43
N VAL A 39 10.95 8.38 -3.19
CA VAL A 39 10.11 8.73 -2.04
C VAL A 39 8.70 8.12 -2.12
N PRO A 40 7.92 8.26 -3.23
CA PRO A 40 6.66 7.56 -3.42
C PRO A 40 6.77 6.05 -3.25
N LEU A 41 7.81 5.45 -3.79
CA LEU A 41 8.04 4.01 -3.73
C LEU A 41 8.23 3.53 -2.29
N ILE A 42 9.03 4.23 -1.48
CA ILE A 42 9.23 3.94 -0.06
C ILE A 42 7.90 4.07 0.71
N CYS A 43 7.11 5.11 0.43
CA CYS A 43 5.84 5.33 1.12
C CYS A 43 4.79 4.26 0.81
N VAL A 44 4.82 3.65 -0.38
CA VAL A 44 3.98 2.49 -0.71
C VAL A 44 4.47 1.22 -0.01
N MET A 45 5.79 1.07 0.18
CA MET A 45 6.40 -0.10 0.81
C MET A 45 6.09 -0.21 2.31
N ILE A 46 6.04 0.91 3.02
CA ILE A 46 5.86 0.93 4.48
C ILE A 46 4.59 0.19 4.92
N PRO A 47 3.38 0.56 4.47
CA PRO A 47 2.15 -0.10 4.92
C PRO A 47 2.12 -1.58 4.54
N LEU A 48 2.73 -1.95 3.42
CA LEU A 48 2.78 -3.31 2.93
C LEU A 48 3.68 -4.21 3.80
N ILE A 49 4.86 -3.72 4.17
CA ILE A 49 5.78 -4.43 5.09
C ILE A 49 5.15 -4.54 6.47
N LEU A 50 4.61 -3.44 7.00
CA LEU A 50 4.01 -3.43 8.33
C LEU A 50 2.79 -4.35 8.43
N SER A 51 1.95 -4.41 7.40
CA SER A 51 0.81 -5.33 7.38
C SER A 51 1.27 -6.79 7.40
N ALA A 52 2.29 -7.16 6.60
CA ALA A 52 2.84 -8.52 6.58
C ALA A 52 3.43 -8.92 7.93
N ILE A 53 4.11 -8.00 8.61
CA ILE A 53 4.68 -8.24 9.95
C ILE A 53 3.55 -8.37 10.99
N ALA A 54 2.51 -7.53 10.93
CA ALA A 54 1.34 -7.62 11.80
C ALA A 54 0.68 -9.00 11.73
N PHE A 55 0.47 -9.51 10.53
CA PHE A 55 -0.05 -10.88 10.33
C PHE A 55 0.92 -11.96 10.84
N GLY A 56 2.22 -11.75 10.69
CA GLY A 56 3.23 -12.66 11.25
C GLY A 56 3.14 -12.78 12.78
N TYR A 57 2.90 -11.67 13.47
CA TYR A 57 2.66 -11.67 14.92
C TYR A 57 1.32 -12.32 15.26
N ASP A 58 0.26 -12.04 14.51
CA ASP A 58 -1.06 -12.64 14.73
C ASP A 58 -1.00 -14.17 14.60
N THR A 59 -0.28 -14.67 13.60
CA THR A 59 -0.09 -16.11 13.40
C THR A 59 0.73 -16.73 14.54
N LYS A 60 1.83 -16.10 14.97
CA LYS A 60 2.68 -16.62 16.06
C LYS A 60 1.98 -16.65 17.41
N SER A 61 1.08 -15.70 17.66
CA SER A 61 0.34 -15.61 18.93
C SER A 61 -1.01 -16.36 18.89
N ASN A 62 -1.32 -17.07 17.81
CA ASN A 62 -2.65 -17.67 17.56
C ASN A 62 -3.81 -16.68 17.78
N PHE A 63 -3.54 -15.40 17.49
CA PHE A 63 -4.50 -14.33 17.73
C PHE A 63 -5.79 -14.49 16.90
N GLU A 64 -5.71 -15.08 15.72
CA GLU A 64 -6.90 -15.34 14.89
C GLU A 64 -7.89 -16.24 15.63
N GLN A 65 -7.42 -17.36 16.24
CA GLN A 65 -8.25 -18.27 17.02
C GLN A 65 -8.87 -17.58 18.23
N PHE A 66 -8.06 -16.79 18.95
CA PHE A 66 -8.55 -16.01 20.08
C PHE A 66 -9.58 -14.93 19.67
N ALA A 67 -9.33 -14.20 18.59
CA ALA A 67 -10.23 -13.16 18.13
C ALA A 67 -11.59 -13.71 17.68
N PHE A 68 -11.62 -14.90 17.08
CA PHE A 68 -12.86 -15.53 16.63
C PHE A 68 -13.60 -16.34 17.70
N SER A 69 -12.97 -16.62 18.84
CA SER A 69 -13.70 -17.06 20.03
C SER A 69 -14.53 -15.94 20.68
N MET A 70 -14.22 -14.68 20.34
CA MET A 70 -15.02 -13.50 20.71
C MET A 70 -16.04 -13.17 19.60
N PRO A 71 -17.11 -12.40 19.88
CA PRO A 71 -18.10 -12.01 18.88
C PRO A 71 -17.57 -10.92 17.94
N ILE A 72 -16.40 -11.15 17.33
CA ILE A 72 -15.77 -10.24 16.36
C ILE A 72 -16.09 -10.72 14.95
N LYS A 73 -16.70 -9.86 14.15
CA LYS A 73 -16.98 -10.17 12.73
C LYS A 73 -15.67 -10.28 11.96
N LYS A 74 -15.52 -11.33 11.14
CA LYS A 74 -14.35 -11.54 10.25
C LYS A 74 -14.08 -10.34 9.34
N SER A 75 -15.14 -9.69 8.83
CA SER A 75 -15.05 -8.46 8.07
C SER A 75 -14.39 -7.31 8.86
N SER A 76 -14.67 -7.19 10.16
CA SER A 76 -14.06 -6.16 11.01
C SER A 76 -12.55 -6.37 11.19
N TYR A 77 -12.09 -7.62 11.22
CA TYR A 77 -10.68 -7.97 11.27
C TYR A 77 -9.97 -7.56 9.97
N VAL A 78 -10.51 -7.95 8.81
CA VAL A 78 -9.95 -7.59 7.49
C VAL A 78 -9.92 -6.07 7.31
N LEU A 79 -11.02 -5.38 7.63
CA LEU A 79 -11.12 -3.93 7.51
C LEU A 79 -10.15 -3.19 8.46
N SER A 80 -9.85 -3.74 9.65
CA SER A 80 -8.88 -3.12 10.55
C SER A 80 -7.46 -3.09 9.95
N LYS A 81 -7.07 -4.14 9.22
CA LYS A 81 -5.77 -4.21 8.52
C LYS A 81 -5.70 -3.22 7.35
N LEU A 82 -6.79 -3.08 6.59
CA LEU A 82 -6.88 -2.08 5.52
C LEU A 82 -6.89 -0.65 6.06
N PHE A 83 -7.58 -0.40 7.16
CA PHE A 83 -7.58 0.92 7.78
C PHE A 83 -6.19 1.30 8.30
N PHE A 84 -5.45 0.33 8.83
CA PHE A 84 -4.05 0.52 9.20
C PHE A 84 -3.20 0.93 7.99
N ALA A 85 -3.34 0.22 6.87
CA ALA A 85 -2.65 0.57 5.63
C ALA A 85 -3.05 1.94 5.08
N PHE A 86 -4.33 2.30 5.18
CA PHE A 86 -4.84 3.61 4.79
C PHE A 86 -4.22 4.73 5.63
N ALA A 87 -4.15 4.56 6.95
CA ALA A 87 -3.56 5.56 7.84
C ALA A 87 -2.09 5.82 7.52
N PHE A 88 -1.28 4.78 7.29
CA PHE A 88 0.12 4.92 6.88
C PHE A 88 0.27 5.45 5.46
N GLY A 89 -0.61 5.04 4.55
CA GLY A 89 -0.66 5.58 3.19
C GLY A 89 -0.96 7.09 3.17
N LEU A 90 -1.87 7.55 4.04
CA LEU A 90 -2.16 8.97 4.22
C LEU A 90 -0.94 9.75 4.71
N VAL A 91 -0.26 9.26 5.74
CA VAL A 91 0.96 9.91 6.25
C VAL A 91 2.00 9.99 5.13
N GLY A 92 2.21 8.90 4.37
CA GLY A 92 3.13 8.87 3.25
C GLY A 92 2.76 9.86 2.14
N SER A 93 1.48 9.95 1.77
CA SER A 93 1.01 10.88 0.73
C SER A 93 1.15 12.34 1.15
N ILE A 94 0.92 12.66 2.43
CA ILE A 94 1.14 14.01 2.98
C ILE A 94 2.64 14.36 2.96
N CYS A 95 3.50 13.44 3.37
CA CYS A 95 4.95 13.64 3.32
C CYS A 95 5.44 13.94 1.90
N ILE A 96 4.96 13.19 0.89
CA ILE A 96 5.30 13.42 -0.51
C ILE A 96 4.78 14.78 -0.98
N PHE A 97 3.54 15.12 -0.65
CA PHE A 97 2.95 16.39 -1.01
C PHE A 97 3.81 17.57 -0.49
N VAL A 98 4.19 17.54 0.78
CA VAL A 98 5.04 18.56 1.39
C VAL A 98 6.41 18.61 0.74
N LEU A 99 7.05 17.47 0.49
CA LEU A 99 8.37 17.40 -0.14
C LEU A 99 8.39 17.96 -1.57
N LEU A 100 7.39 17.62 -2.38
CA LEU A 100 7.29 18.11 -3.75
C LEU A 100 6.97 19.60 -3.80
N MET A 101 6.18 20.12 -2.84
CA MET A 101 5.90 21.53 -2.69
C MET A 101 7.18 22.34 -2.37
N THR A 102 8.04 21.84 -1.51
CA THR A 102 9.29 22.56 -1.14
C THR A 102 10.28 22.65 -2.30
N LYS A 103 10.24 21.71 -3.26
CA LYS A 103 11.14 21.75 -4.43
C LYS A 103 10.69 22.66 -5.56
N ASN A 104 9.45 23.15 -5.57
CA ASN A 104 8.87 24.10 -6.55
C ASN A 104 9.13 23.75 -8.05
N GLN A 105 9.33 22.49 -8.37
CA GLN A 105 9.68 22.03 -9.73
C GLN A 105 8.48 21.57 -10.56
N MET A 106 7.31 21.41 -9.93
CA MET A 106 6.11 20.85 -10.56
C MET A 106 4.88 21.73 -10.30
N SER A 107 3.90 21.67 -11.22
CA SER A 107 2.60 22.30 -10.99
C SER A 107 1.85 21.63 -9.84
N LEU A 108 1.02 22.40 -9.15
CA LEU A 108 0.19 21.91 -8.03
C LEU A 108 -0.62 20.67 -8.41
N ASP A 109 -1.19 20.66 -9.62
CA ASP A 109 -2.00 19.53 -10.12
C ASP A 109 -1.20 18.23 -10.20
N ASN A 110 0.05 18.31 -10.65
CA ASN A 110 0.94 17.15 -10.72
C ASN A 110 1.34 16.65 -9.33
N ILE A 111 1.58 17.55 -8.39
CA ILE A 111 1.92 17.19 -7.00
C ILE A 111 0.75 16.46 -6.33
N VAL A 112 -0.46 17.00 -6.46
CA VAL A 112 -1.69 16.36 -5.94
C VAL A 112 -1.89 14.98 -6.59
N PHE A 113 -1.68 14.87 -7.90
CA PHE A 113 -1.81 13.63 -8.63
C PHE A 113 -0.84 12.56 -8.12
N ILE A 114 0.43 12.88 -7.93
CA ILE A 114 1.44 11.95 -7.40
C ILE A 114 1.08 11.51 -5.97
N ALA A 115 0.64 12.43 -5.12
CA ALA A 115 0.23 12.12 -3.75
C ALA A 115 -1.00 11.18 -3.72
N LEU A 116 -2.00 11.42 -4.57
CA LEU A 116 -3.19 10.56 -4.68
C LEU A 116 -2.87 9.17 -5.23
N ILE A 117 -2.03 9.09 -6.26
CA ILE A 117 -1.58 7.78 -6.80
C ILE A 117 -0.83 7.01 -5.74
N THR A 118 0.05 7.65 -4.97
CA THR A 118 0.82 6.98 -3.92
C THR A 118 -0.09 6.43 -2.83
N LEU A 119 -1.10 7.20 -2.42
CA LEU A 119 -2.10 6.74 -1.47
C LEU A 119 -2.90 5.56 -2.03
N ALA A 120 -3.40 5.67 -3.25
CA ALA A 120 -4.15 4.59 -3.90
C ALA A 120 -3.31 3.33 -4.05
N ALA A 121 -2.05 3.46 -4.49
CA ALA A 121 -1.12 2.35 -4.64
C ALA A 121 -0.83 1.64 -3.31
N SER A 122 -0.63 2.38 -2.23
CA SER A 122 -0.37 1.80 -0.90
C SER A 122 -1.52 0.93 -0.39
N ILE A 123 -2.76 1.41 -0.58
CA ILE A 123 -3.96 0.67 -0.17
C ILE A 123 -4.20 -0.53 -1.08
N LEU A 124 -4.06 -0.36 -2.41
CA LEU A 124 -4.22 -1.43 -3.39
C LEU A 124 -3.26 -2.58 -3.15
N MET A 125 -1.98 -2.28 -2.96
CA MET A 125 -0.96 -3.30 -2.71
C MET A 125 -1.26 -4.08 -1.45
N THR A 126 -1.64 -3.41 -0.37
CA THR A 126 -2.04 -4.08 0.88
C THR A 126 -3.32 -4.89 0.69
N ALA A 127 -4.32 -4.38 -0.02
CA ALA A 127 -5.57 -5.07 -0.29
C ALA A 127 -5.35 -6.36 -1.09
N ILE A 128 -4.49 -6.34 -2.10
CA ILE A 128 -4.13 -7.52 -2.90
C ILE A 128 -3.39 -8.55 -2.04
N GLN A 129 -2.50 -8.11 -1.16
CA GLN A 129 -1.72 -8.98 -0.29
C GLN A 129 -2.58 -9.74 0.75
N LEU A 130 -3.65 -9.11 1.24
CA LEU A 130 -4.51 -9.65 2.30
C LEU A 130 -5.04 -11.05 2.03
N PRO A 131 -5.73 -11.35 0.90
CA PRO A 131 -6.27 -12.69 0.64
C PRO A 131 -5.17 -13.74 0.55
N PHE A 132 -3.98 -13.39 0.07
CA PHE A 132 -2.86 -14.32 -0.01
C PHE A 132 -2.31 -14.68 1.37
N ILE A 133 -2.11 -13.68 2.24
CA ILE A 133 -1.65 -13.92 3.60
C ILE A 133 -2.67 -14.78 4.36
N LEU A 134 -3.95 -14.47 4.22
CA LEU A 134 -5.02 -15.21 4.88
C LEU A 134 -5.13 -16.66 4.38
N LYS A 135 -4.88 -16.90 3.09
CA LYS A 135 -4.96 -18.24 2.50
C LYS A 135 -3.73 -19.09 2.79
N TYR A 136 -2.54 -18.53 2.63
CA TYR A 136 -1.28 -19.28 2.63
C TYR A 136 -0.42 -19.05 3.88
N GLY A 137 -0.83 -18.15 4.76
CA GLY A 137 -0.09 -17.78 5.96
C GLY A 137 0.90 -16.63 5.72
N ALA A 138 1.38 -16.04 6.82
CA ALA A 138 2.21 -14.83 6.78
C ALA A 138 3.58 -15.04 6.09
N GLU A 139 4.18 -16.24 6.20
CA GLU A 139 5.49 -16.53 5.58
C GLU A 139 5.39 -16.59 4.05
N LYS A 140 4.41 -17.33 3.53
CA LYS A 140 4.17 -17.41 2.08
C LYS A 140 3.64 -16.08 1.52
N GLY A 141 2.90 -15.32 2.32
CA GLY A 141 2.45 -13.98 1.98
C GLY A 141 3.60 -13.01 1.72
N ARG A 142 4.72 -13.13 2.46
CA ARG A 142 5.95 -12.35 2.20
C ARG A 142 6.59 -12.69 0.87
N LEU A 143 6.62 -13.96 0.47
CA LEU A 143 7.13 -14.37 -0.85
C LEU A 143 6.31 -13.75 -1.98
N ILE A 144 4.99 -13.73 -1.85
CA ILE A 144 4.11 -13.10 -2.84
C ILE A 144 4.38 -11.60 -2.95
N MET A 145 4.64 -10.94 -1.82
CA MET A 145 5.06 -9.56 -1.78
C MET A 145 6.33 -9.32 -2.61
N VAL A 146 7.37 -10.12 -2.38
CA VAL A 146 8.63 -10.03 -3.13
C VAL A 146 8.40 -10.26 -4.62
N ILE A 147 7.60 -11.27 -4.99
CA ILE A 147 7.26 -11.57 -6.39
C ILE A 147 6.51 -10.39 -7.03
N THR A 148 5.54 -9.81 -6.32
CA THR A 148 4.77 -8.65 -6.81
C THR A 148 5.69 -7.45 -7.10
N TYR A 149 6.67 -7.19 -6.24
CA TYR A 149 7.67 -6.15 -6.47
C TYR A 149 8.54 -6.42 -7.68
N PHE A 150 9.03 -7.65 -7.78
CA PHE A 150 9.84 -8.08 -8.92
C PHE A 150 9.08 -7.93 -10.24
N LEU A 151 7.79 -8.27 -10.24
CA LEU A 151 6.90 -8.10 -11.40
C LEU A 151 6.71 -6.62 -11.75
N ILE A 152 6.47 -5.75 -10.76
CA ILE A 152 6.31 -4.31 -11.01
C ILE A 152 7.60 -3.72 -11.56
N PHE A 153 8.74 -4.10 -10.98
CA PHE A 153 10.05 -3.64 -11.46
C PHE A 153 10.34 -4.13 -12.88
N ALA A 154 10.11 -5.42 -13.16
CA ALA A 154 10.28 -6.00 -14.49
C ALA A 154 9.35 -5.34 -15.53
N LEU A 155 8.08 -5.12 -15.18
CA LEU A 155 7.13 -4.39 -16.02
C LEU A 155 7.58 -2.94 -16.28
N SER A 156 8.10 -2.26 -15.29
CA SER A 156 8.58 -0.89 -15.44
C SER A 156 9.78 -0.78 -16.38
N THR A 157 10.70 -1.76 -16.36
CA THR A 157 11.85 -1.82 -17.28
C THR A 157 11.40 -2.15 -18.70
N LEU A 158 10.51 -3.13 -18.87
CA LEU A 158 9.96 -3.50 -20.20
C LEU A 158 9.15 -2.35 -20.84
N LEU A 159 8.43 -1.57 -20.01
CA LEU A 159 7.69 -0.39 -20.49
C LEU A 159 8.63 0.74 -20.91
N LYS A 160 9.79 0.90 -20.25
CA LYS A 160 10.81 1.89 -20.65
C LYS A 160 11.42 1.57 -22.01
N GLU A 161 11.62 0.29 -22.33
CA GLU A 161 12.15 -0.14 -23.63
C GLU A 161 11.14 0.07 -24.79
N LYS A 162 9.84 0.04 -24.50
CA LYS A 162 8.76 0.32 -25.47
C LYS A 162 8.32 1.78 -25.43
N SER A 163 9.18 2.70 -25.85
CA SER A 163 8.94 4.15 -25.89
C SER A 163 7.60 4.54 -26.55
N ASP A 164 7.18 3.80 -27.60
CA ASP A 164 5.94 4.06 -28.33
C ASP A 164 4.69 3.78 -27.50
N PHE A 165 4.73 2.81 -26.60
CA PHE A 165 3.61 2.52 -25.70
C PHE A 165 3.47 3.61 -24.62
N LEU A 166 4.59 4.06 -24.07
CA LEU A 166 4.60 5.19 -23.11
C LEU A 166 4.16 6.49 -23.78
N ALA A 167 4.59 6.75 -25.03
CA ALA A 167 4.15 7.94 -25.78
C ALA A 167 2.64 7.94 -26.00
N LYS A 168 2.05 6.81 -26.41
CA LYS A 168 0.60 6.66 -26.53
C LYS A 168 -0.15 6.83 -25.21
N LEU A 169 0.38 6.28 -24.13
CA LEU A 169 -0.20 6.51 -22.79
C LEU A 169 -0.15 8.00 -22.43
N MET A 170 1.00 8.65 -22.61
CA MET A 170 1.14 10.10 -22.36
C MET A 170 0.20 10.94 -23.22
N GLU A 171 -0.05 10.56 -24.47
CA GLU A 171 -1.00 11.23 -25.35
C GLU A 171 -2.45 11.10 -24.84
N ILE A 172 -2.83 9.91 -24.35
CA ILE A 172 -4.13 9.69 -23.69
C ILE A 172 -4.23 10.53 -22.41
N PHE A 173 -3.16 10.61 -21.63
CA PHE A 173 -3.09 11.41 -20.40
C PHE A 173 -3.15 12.92 -20.69
N SER A 174 -2.52 13.39 -21.76
CA SER A 174 -2.53 14.81 -22.14
C SER A 174 -3.86 15.26 -22.74
N LYS A 175 -4.61 14.35 -23.37
CA LYS A 175 -5.89 14.62 -24.03
C LYS A 175 -7.08 14.64 -23.07
N ASN A 176 -6.97 13.93 -21.94
CA ASN A 176 -8.01 13.89 -20.92
C ASN A 176 -7.69 14.85 -19.76
N SER A 177 -8.73 15.46 -19.21
CA SER A 177 -8.58 16.28 -18.00
C SER A 177 -7.98 15.43 -16.88
N MET A 178 -6.93 15.94 -16.21
CA MET A 178 -6.24 15.27 -15.08
C MET A 178 -7.22 14.78 -14.00
N SER A 179 -8.32 15.52 -13.80
CA SER A 179 -9.40 15.16 -12.88
C SER A 179 -10.16 13.89 -13.29
N MET A 180 -10.39 13.67 -14.60
CA MET A 180 -11.04 12.44 -15.08
C MET A 180 -10.17 11.21 -14.85
N ILE A 181 -8.86 11.34 -15.02
CA ILE A 181 -7.92 10.24 -14.80
C ILE A 181 -7.85 9.89 -13.31
N CYS A 182 -7.77 10.90 -12.44
CA CYS A 182 -7.84 10.69 -10.98
C CYS A 182 -9.12 9.96 -10.56
N LEU A 183 -10.27 10.38 -11.09
CA LEU A 183 -11.55 9.72 -10.83
C LEU A 183 -11.55 8.26 -11.31
N GLY A 184 -11.03 7.99 -12.50
CA GLY A 184 -10.92 6.63 -13.03
C GLY A 184 -10.06 5.73 -12.13
N ILE A 185 -8.89 6.20 -11.70
CA ILE A 185 -8.00 5.47 -10.79
C ILE A 185 -8.69 5.21 -9.44
N LEU A 186 -9.38 6.20 -8.88
CA LEU A 186 -10.12 6.05 -7.63
C LEU A 186 -11.23 5.01 -7.74
N VAL A 187 -12.03 5.05 -8.80
CA VAL A 187 -13.12 4.08 -9.01
C VAL A 187 -12.56 2.66 -9.14
N VAL A 188 -11.53 2.46 -9.97
CA VAL A 188 -10.89 1.16 -10.14
C VAL A 188 -10.28 0.67 -8.83
N SER A 189 -9.62 1.55 -8.05
CA SER A 189 -9.04 1.19 -6.77
C SER A 189 -10.10 0.74 -5.76
N VAL A 190 -11.23 1.43 -5.68
CA VAL A 190 -12.34 1.06 -4.78
C VAL A 190 -12.94 -0.30 -5.17
N LEU A 191 -13.10 -0.59 -6.46
CA LEU A 191 -13.60 -1.88 -6.93
C LEU A 191 -12.65 -3.03 -6.58
N ILE A 192 -11.34 -2.85 -6.78
CA ILE A 192 -10.32 -3.85 -6.44
C ILE A 192 -10.28 -4.09 -4.93
N ILE A 193 -10.31 -3.03 -4.13
CA ILE A 193 -10.33 -3.12 -2.66
C ILE A 193 -11.58 -3.87 -2.19
N GLY A 194 -12.75 -3.53 -2.72
CA GLY A 194 -14.01 -4.21 -2.40
C GLY A 194 -13.95 -5.71 -2.74
N GLY A 195 -13.42 -6.06 -3.91
CA GLY A 195 -13.19 -7.44 -4.33
C GLY A 195 -12.22 -8.18 -3.40
N ALA A 196 -11.09 -7.56 -3.05
CA ALA A 196 -10.08 -8.13 -2.17
C ALA A 196 -10.62 -8.36 -0.74
N VAL A 197 -11.41 -7.43 -0.21
CA VAL A 197 -12.09 -7.59 1.10
C VAL A 197 -13.05 -8.75 1.06
N LYS A 198 -13.90 -8.84 0.04
CA LYS A 198 -14.88 -9.94 -0.12
C LYS A 198 -14.17 -11.29 -0.21
N LEU A 199 -13.12 -11.39 -1.01
CA LEU A 199 -12.29 -12.60 -1.13
C LEU A 199 -11.64 -12.97 0.22
N SER A 200 -11.09 -11.98 0.94
CA SER A 200 -10.47 -12.20 2.25
C SER A 200 -11.46 -12.75 3.28
N VAL A 201 -12.67 -12.20 3.33
CA VAL A 201 -13.72 -12.67 4.24
C VAL A 201 -14.16 -14.09 3.86
N MET A 202 -14.39 -14.38 2.57
CA MET A 202 -14.75 -15.74 2.10
C MET A 202 -13.66 -16.77 2.42
N ILE A 203 -12.38 -16.41 2.33
CA ILE A 203 -11.27 -17.31 2.70
C ILE A 203 -11.30 -17.63 4.19
N MET A 204 -11.59 -16.63 5.02
CA MET A 204 -11.70 -16.82 6.48
C MET A 204 -12.92 -17.65 6.88
N GLU A 205 -14.04 -17.55 6.15
CA GLU A 205 -15.24 -18.37 6.39
C GLU A 205 -15.01 -19.85 6.05
N LYS A 206 -14.16 -20.15 5.07
CA LYS A 206 -13.82 -21.52 4.66
C LYS A 206 -12.74 -22.19 5.53
N LYS A 207 -12.10 -21.45 6.44
CA LYS A 207 -11.09 -22.00 7.36
C LYS A 207 -11.69 -22.64 8.63
N GLU A 208 -12.97 -22.46 8.87
CA GLU A 208 -13.75 -23.19 9.88
C GLU A 208 -14.20 -24.53 9.36
#